data_e6a1a809ee191614253f2689af6ee37d
#
_entry.id   e6a1a809ee191614253f2689af6ee37d
#
_cell.length_a   1.000
_cell.length_b   1.000
_cell.length_c   1.000
_cell.angle_alpha   90.00
_cell.angle_beta   90.00
_cell.angle_gamma   90.00
#
_symmetry.space_group_name_H-M   'P 1'
#
loop_
_entity.id
_entity.type
_entity.pdbx_description
1 polymer ?
#
loop_
_entity_poly.entity_id
_entity_poly.type
_entity_poly.pdbx_seq_one_letter_code
_entity_poly.pdbx_strand_id
1 'polypeptide(L)'
;MASLKLALGLCALSLYFANIFLIFVALSQISYPGIAALFLFFSVVSTVLAVLSLSALAISQNTPVPKWRPRHTPIHLLVVLGSGGHTAEMLSMLRRMQLDPTRYTYRTYIVSSGDNFSVTKAIEFEAALLDRGAEPASYAIVTVPRARHVHQSYLTAPYTTILSFWSCLLALCGLHPDQQQQKPQAQLPSPYPDIILTNGPATAVCVILAAKLLRLSHWCMVNSFPIRMRIKASRAGQFRLRTVFVESWARVKTLSLSGKILLPFADRFLVQWPALEGKRAWWGMRKTEYVGGLLD
;
A
#
# COMPACT_ATOMS: atom_id res chain seq x y z
N MET A 1 27.83 1.10 -5.98
CA MET A 1 26.37 0.81 -5.95
C MET A 1 25.56 1.60 -7.00
N ALA A 2 25.93 2.83 -7.33
CA ALA A 2 25.28 3.59 -8.43
C ALA A 2 25.51 2.92 -9.80
N SER A 3 26.69 2.39 -10.06
CA SER A 3 27.06 1.69 -11.30
C SER A 3 26.24 0.41 -11.55
N LEU A 4 25.93 -0.36 -10.51
CA LEU A 4 25.15 -1.59 -10.65
C LEU A 4 23.67 -1.29 -11.00
N LYS A 5 23.13 -0.19 -10.49
CA LYS A 5 21.73 0.22 -10.77
C LYS A 5 21.60 0.84 -12.16
N LEU A 6 22.61 1.58 -12.59
CA LEU A 6 22.70 2.05 -13.97
C LEU A 6 22.83 0.85 -14.92
N ALA A 7 23.66 -0.13 -14.57
CA ALA A 7 23.82 -1.37 -15.34
C ALA A 7 22.52 -2.18 -15.41
N LEU A 8 21.79 -2.34 -14.29
CA LEU A 8 20.49 -3.02 -14.27
C LEU A 8 19.41 -2.26 -15.06
N GLY A 9 19.40 -0.94 -14.98
CA GLY A 9 18.53 -0.10 -15.80
C GLY A 9 18.84 -0.20 -17.29
N LEU A 10 20.11 -0.19 -17.64
CA LEU A 10 20.59 -0.37 -19.01
C LEU A 10 20.35 -1.81 -19.50
N CYS A 11 20.51 -2.84 -18.64
CA CYS A 11 20.15 -4.21 -18.96
C CYS A 11 18.64 -4.39 -19.16
N ALA A 12 17.79 -3.79 -18.33
CA ALA A 12 16.35 -3.82 -18.52
C ALA A 12 15.93 -3.11 -19.81
N LEU A 13 16.57 -1.99 -20.12
CA LEU A 13 16.37 -1.26 -21.37
C LEU A 13 16.86 -2.07 -22.58
N SER A 14 18.04 -2.69 -22.48
CA SER A 14 18.60 -3.53 -23.56
C SER A 14 17.80 -4.81 -23.77
N LEU A 15 17.30 -5.46 -22.70
CA LEU A 15 16.37 -6.59 -22.79
C LEU A 15 15.03 -6.18 -23.42
N TYR A 16 14.55 -4.99 -23.12
CA TYR A 16 13.34 -4.43 -23.71
C TYR A 16 13.55 -4.18 -25.21
N PHE A 17 14.66 -3.52 -25.59
CA PHE A 17 14.99 -3.31 -27.01
C PHE A 17 15.29 -4.62 -27.74
N ALA A 18 15.94 -5.60 -27.08
CA ALA A 18 16.14 -6.93 -27.64
C ALA A 18 14.82 -7.68 -27.86
N ASN A 19 13.84 -7.58 -26.93
CA ASN A 19 12.50 -8.11 -27.13
C ASN A 19 11.77 -7.42 -28.29
N ILE A 20 11.84 -6.08 -28.37
CA ILE A 20 11.27 -5.34 -29.51
C ILE A 20 11.92 -5.78 -30.83
N PHE A 21 13.25 -5.91 -30.85
CA PHE A 21 13.99 -6.37 -32.02
C PHE A 21 13.63 -7.80 -32.40
N LEU A 22 13.53 -8.73 -31.42
CA LEU A 22 13.08 -10.11 -31.67
C LEU A 22 11.64 -10.17 -32.19
N ILE A 23 10.76 -9.37 -31.63
CA ILE A 23 9.36 -9.23 -32.11
C ILE A 23 9.38 -8.65 -33.52
N PHE A 24 10.19 -7.64 -33.81
CA PHE A 24 10.33 -7.05 -35.13
C PHE A 24 10.87 -8.08 -36.15
N VAL A 25 11.90 -8.85 -35.78
CA VAL A 25 12.44 -9.93 -36.62
C VAL A 25 11.40 -11.03 -36.83
N ALA A 26 10.69 -11.47 -35.79
CA ALA A 26 9.62 -12.45 -35.91
C ALA A 26 8.48 -11.94 -36.82
N LEU A 27 8.13 -10.67 -36.72
CA LEU A 27 7.09 -10.04 -37.53
C LEU A 27 7.54 -9.73 -38.98
N SER A 28 8.85 -9.54 -39.21
CA SER A 28 9.39 -9.38 -40.57
C SER A 28 9.29 -10.68 -41.41
N GLN A 29 9.15 -11.82 -40.72
CA GLN A 29 8.86 -13.10 -41.37
C GLN A 29 7.36 -13.27 -41.73
N ILE A 30 6.50 -12.39 -41.21
CA ILE A 30 5.07 -12.38 -41.52
C ILE A 30 4.85 -11.36 -42.64
N SER A 31 4.29 -11.80 -43.75
CA SER A 31 4.05 -11.02 -44.99
C SER A 31 3.06 -9.85 -44.86
N TYR A 32 2.80 -9.36 -43.59
CA TYR A 32 1.85 -8.30 -43.34
C TYR A 32 2.51 -7.12 -42.61
N PRO A 33 3.04 -6.11 -43.34
CA PRO A 33 3.70 -4.94 -42.74
C PRO A 33 2.78 -4.14 -41.79
N GLY A 34 1.47 -4.19 -41.99
CA GLY A 34 0.49 -3.53 -41.11
C GLY A 34 0.47 -4.10 -39.68
N ILE A 35 0.63 -5.41 -39.54
CA ILE A 35 0.68 -6.05 -38.21
C ILE A 35 1.96 -5.65 -37.44
N ALA A 36 3.09 -5.60 -38.16
CA ALA A 36 4.36 -5.16 -37.57
C ALA A 36 4.29 -3.70 -37.08
N ALA A 37 3.70 -2.82 -37.87
CA ALA A 37 3.48 -1.42 -37.50
C ALA A 37 2.55 -1.27 -36.30
N LEU A 38 1.47 -2.05 -36.22
CA LEU A 38 0.58 -2.08 -35.06
C LEU A 38 1.29 -2.54 -33.77
N PHE A 39 2.08 -3.59 -33.85
CA PHE A 39 2.86 -4.08 -32.70
C PHE A 39 3.89 -3.06 -32.23
N LEU A 40 4.61 -2.41 -33.14
CA LEU A 40 5.53 -1.34 -32.82
C LEU A 40 4.82 -0.18 -32.12
N PHE A 41 3.67 0.24 -32.68
CA PHE A 41 2.84 1.30 -32.09
C PHE A 41 2.43 0.95 -30.65
N PHE A 42 1.84 -0.24 -30.41
CA PHE A 42 1.45 -0.66 -29.05
C PHE A 42 2.62 -0.79 -28.11
N SER A 43 3.79 -1.23 -28.57
CA SER A 43 5.02 -1.31 -27.78
C SER A 43 5.48 0.08 -27.35
N VAL A 44 5.54 1.05 -28.26
CA VAL A 44 5.90 2.43 -27.95
C VAL A 44 4.89 3.05 -26.98
N VAL A 45 3.60 2.90 -27.23
CA VAL A 45 2.54 3.42 -26.37
C VAL A 45 2.63 2.80 -24.97
N SER A 46 2.81 1.48 -24.86
CA SER A 46 2.94 0.82 -23.55
C SER A 46 4.17 1.29 -22.77
N THR A 47 5.29 1.53 -23.47
CA THR A 47 6.50 2.07 -22.83
C THR A 47 6.30 3.48 -22.31
N VAL A 48 5.71 4.35 -23.13
CA VAL A 48 5.40 5.72 -22.73
C VAL A 48 4.47 5.72 -21.50
N LEU A 49 3.41 4.89 -21.54
CA LEU A 49 2.49 4.74 -20.41
C LEU A 49 3.18 4.20 -19.16
N ALA A 50 4.10 3.25 -19.30
CA ALA A 50 4.88 2.73 -18.17
C ALA A 50 5.77 3.82 -17.55
N VAL A 51 6.50 4.58 -18.38
CA VAL A 51 7.35 5.69 -17.92
C VAL A 51 6.50 6.78 -17.25
N LEU A 52 5.38 7.17 -17.83
CA LEU A 52 4.47 8.15 -17.24
C LEU A 52 3.91 7.66 -15.90
N SER A 53 3.54 6.36 -15.81
CA SER A 53 3.04 5.75 -14.59
C SER A 53 4.09 5.73 -13.48
N LEU A 54 5.33 5.35 -13.81
CA LEU A 54 6.44 5.39 -12.85
C LEU A 54 6.77 6.81 -12.39
N SER A 55 6.73 7.78 -13.30
CA SER A 55 6.92 9.19 -12.97
C SER A 55 5.80 9.72 -12.06
N ALA A 56 4.55 9.38 -12.37
CA ALA A 56 3.40 9.74 -11.54
C ALA A 56 3.48 9.12 -10.13
N LEU A 57 3.93 7.86 -10.03
CA LEU A 57 4.18 7.19 -8.75
C LEU A 57 5.29 7.90 -7.96
N ALA A 58 6.39 8.27 -8.61
CA ALA A 58 7.49 9.00 -7.98
C ALA A 58 7.02 10.37 -7.45
N ILE A 59 6.25 11.11 -8.23
CA ILE A 59 5.64 12.37 -7.82
C ILE A 59 4.70 12.16 -6.63
N SER A 60 3.83 11.14 -6.69
CA SER A 60 2.89 10.79 -5.61
C SER A 60 3.61 10.46 -4.30
N GLN A 61 4.73 9.74 -4.35
CA GLN A 61 5.53 9.44 -3.16
C GLN A 61 6.21 10.69 -2.59
N ASN A 62 6.70 11.58 -3.45
CA ASN A 62 7.44 12.78 -3.05
C ASN A 62 6.54 13.97 -2.69
N THR A 63 5.23 13.88 -2.91
CA THR A 63 4.29 14.92 -2.49
C THR A 63 4.43 15.15 -0.99
N PRO A 64 4.75 16.39 -0.55
CA PRO A 64 4.97 16.66 0.86
C PRO A 64 3.69 16.40 1.65
N VAL A 65 3.84 15.67 2.75
CA VAL A 65 2.75 15.54 3.72
C VAL A 65 2.64 16.88 4.44
N PRO A 66 1.45 17.49 4.53
CA PRO A 66 1.28 18.66 5.37
C PRO A 66 1.79 18.33 6.78
N LYS A 67 2.85 19.03 7.21
CA LYS A 67 3.51 18.77 8.51
C LYS A 67 2.63 19.17 9.68
N TRP A 68 1.62 20.02 9.41
CA TRP A 68 0.78 20.57 10.44
C TRP A 68 -0.66 20.07 10.32
N ARG A 69 -1.15 19.53 11.42
CA ARG A 69 -2.55 19.19 11.65
C ARG A 69 -2.90 19.72 13.04
N PRO A 70 -4.07 20.34 13.25
CA PRO A 70 -4.51 20.72 14.58
C PRO A 70 -4.41 19.52 15.54
N ARG A 71 -3.86 19.74 16.73
CA ARG A 71 -3.59 18.65 17.71
C ARG A 71 -4.84 17.85 18.08
N HIS A 72 -6.01 18.43 17.97
CA HIS A 72 -7.30 17.83 18.35
C HIS A 72 -8.10 17.26 17.16
N THR A 73 -7.52 17.14 15.97
CA THR A 73 -8.25 16.49 14.88
C THR A 73 -8.19 14.99 15.01
N PRO A 74 -9.35 14.29 15.00
CA PRO A 74 -9.40 12.83 15.07
C PRO A 74 -8.67 12.19 13.88
N ILE A 75 -7.96 11.10 14.14
CA ILE A 75 -7.22 10.33 13.14
C ILE A 75 -7.80 8.93 13.06
N HIS A 76 -8.18 8.51 11.86
CA HIS A 76 -8.52 7.13 11.58
C HIS A 76 -7.24 6.37 11.18
N LEU A 77 -6.82 5.44 12.01
CA LEU A 77 -5.68 4.56 11.78
C LEU A 77 -6.17 3.20 11.30
N LEU A 78 -5.70 2.74 10.15
CA LEU A 78 -5.91 1.38 9.68
C LEU A 78 -4.62 0.59 9.83
N VAL A 79 -4.72 -0.58 10.45
CA VAL A 79 -3.59 -1.48 10.72
C VAL A 79 -3.84 -2.83 10.04
N VAL A 80 -2.91 -3.28 9.24
CA VAL A 80 -2.96 -4.63 8.65
C VAL A 80 -2.17 -5.58 9.54
N LEU A 81 -2.85 -6.58 10.09
CA LEU A 81 -2.24 -7.63 10.89
C LEU A 81 -1.92 -8.83 9.99
N GLY A 82 -0.64 -9.12 9.88
CA GLY A 82 -0.18 -10.35 9.25
C GLY A 82 -0.32 -11.52 10.23
N SER A 83 -0.37 -12.75 9.74
CA SER A 83 -0.50 -13.91 10.63
C SER A 83 0.75 -14.13 11.51
N GLY A 84 0.54 -14.66 12.71
CA GLY A 84 1.61 -15.12 13.60
C GLY A 84 2.57 -14.01 14.03
N GLY A 85 3.86 -14.18 13.73
CA GLY A 85 4.92 -13.26 14.12
C GLY A 85 4.74 -11.82 13.62
N HIS A 86 4.15 -11.62 12.44
CA HIS A 86 3.88 -10.28 11.91
C HIS A 86 2.85 -9.51 12.75
N THR A 87 1.84 -10.20 13.28
CA THR A 87 0.88 -9.58 14.21
C THR A 87 1.54 -9.18 15.51
N ALA A 88 2.36 -10.06 16.08
CA ALA A 88 3.10 -9.77 17.31
C ALA A 88 4.05 -8.57 17.11
N GLU A 89 4.78 -8.56 16.00
CA GLU A 89 5.66 -7.46 15.60
C GLU A 89 4.89 -6.13 15.46
N MET A 90 3.77 -6.12 14.73
CA MET A 90 2.94 -4.93 14.54
C MET A 90 2.40 -4.39 15.86
N LEU A 91 1.83 -5.25 16.69
CA LEU A 91 1.27 -4.83 17.98
C LEU A 91 2.35 -4.37 18.95
N SER A 92 3.56 -4.96 18.92
CA SER A 92 4.71 -4.47 19.69
C SER A 92 5.09 -3.05 19.25
N MET A 93 5.17 -2.78 17.95
CA MET A 93 5.41 -1.44 17.43
C MET A 93 4.34 -0.44 17.88
N LEU A 94 3.06 -0.81 17.82
CA LEU A 94 1.96 0.05 18.26
C LEU A 94 2.01 0.36 19.76
N ARG A 95 2.40 -0.62 20.60
CA ARG A 95 2.61 -0.39 22.04
C ARG A 95 3.73 0.61 22.31
N ARG A 96 4.84 0.51 21.57
CA ARG A 96 5.97 1.44 21.69
C ARG A 96 5.67 2.84 21.20
N MET A 97 4.87 2.95 20.16
CA MET A 97 4.40 4.26 19.65
C MET A 97 3.52 5.00 20.67
N GLN A 98 3.16 4.35 21.80
CA GLN A 98 2.29 4.92 22.84
C GLN A 98 1.10 5.64 22.20
N LEU A 99 0.31 4.87 21.39
CA LEU A 99 -0.84 5.43 20.70
C LEU A 99 -1.71 6.23 21.68
N ASP A 100 -1.79 7.53 21.44
CA ASP A 100 -2.68 8.40 22.17
C ASP A 100 -4.12 8.18 21.66
N PRO A 101 -5.03 7.58 22.47
CA PRO A 101 -6.38 7.27 22.04
C PRO A 101 -7.20 8.53 21.74
N THR A 102 -6.85 9.68 22.33
CA THR A 102 -7.54 10.95 22.07
C THR A 102 -7.22 11.49 20.67
N ARG A 103 -6.10 11.12 20.11
CA ARG A 103 -5.66 11.51 18.77
C ARG A 103 -6.02 10.47 17.72
N TYR A 104 -5.77 9.17 17.99
CA TYR A 104 -6.13 8.05 17.14
C TYR A 104 -7.50 7.52 17.57
N THR A 105 -8.52 8.34 17.33
CA THR A 105 -9.88 8.13 17.85
C THR A 105 -10.60 6.94 17.26
N TYR A 106 -10.21 6.51 16.07
CA TYR A 106 -10.79 5.32 15.44
C TYR A 106 -9.71 4.46 14.78
N ARG A 107 -9.80 3.14 15.00
CA ARG A 107 -8.83 2.16 14.53
C ARG A 107 -9.54 1.04 13.76
N THR A 108 -9.03 0.68 12.60
CA THR A 108 -9.50 -0.48 11.84
C THR A 108 -8.37 -1.50 11.72
N TYR A 109 -8.64 -2.72 12.12
CA TYR A 109 -7.70 -3.84 12.00
C TYR A 109 -8.14 -4.72 10.84
N ILE A 110 -7.30 -4.88 9.83
CA ILE A 110 -7.52 -5.84 8.75
C ILE A 110 -6.79 -7.14 9.11
N VAL A 111 -7.55 -8.22 9.15
CA VAL A 111 -7.08 -9.57 9.45
C VAL A 111 -7.42 -10.50 8.30
N SER A 112 -6.55 -11.44 7.97
CA SER A 112 -6.82 -12.46 6.96
C SER A 112 -7.79 -13.52 7.47
N SER A 113 -8.67 -14.01 6.63
CA SER A 113 -9.61 -15.08 6.98
C SER A 113 -8.90 -16.31 7.58
N GLY A 114 -9.48 -16.84 8.66
CA GLY A 114 -8.94 -17.98 9.41
C GLY A 114 -7.74 -17.65 10.30
N ASP A 115 -7.46 -16.37 10.58
CA ASP A 115 -6.42 -15.94 11.51
C ASP A 115 -7.02 -15.45 12.84
N ASN A 116 -7.56 -16.40 13.60
CA ASN A 116 -8.18 -16.12 14.91
C ASN A 116 -7.16 -15.58 15.92
N PHE A 117 -5.88 -15.95 15.80
CA PHE A 117 -4.82 -15.44 16.65
C PHE A 117 -4.70 -13.93 16.55
N SER A 118 -4.65 -13.39 15.34
CA SER A 118 -4.55 -11.95 15.11
C SER A 118 -5.79 -11.19 15.60
N VAL A 119 -6.97 -11.78 15.45
CA VAL A 119 -8.23 -11.23 16.01
C VAL A 119 -8.15 -11.12 17.52
N THR A 120 -7.81 -12.22 18.21
CA THR A 120 -7.69 -12.23 19.68
C THR A 120 -6.66 -11.21 20.16
N LYS A 121 -5.49 -11.13 19.50
CA LYS A 121 -4.45 -10.17 19.87
C LYS A 121 -4.84 -8.70 19.63
N ALA A 122 -5.65 -8.43 18.62
CA ALA A 122 -6.20 -7.09 18.39
C ALA A 122 -7.17 -6.70 19.51
N ILE A 123 -8.05 -7.62 19.93
CA ILE A 123 -9.00 -7.40 21.04
C ILE A 123 -8.24 -7.15 22.35
N GLU A 124 -7.23 -7.97 22.66
CA GLU A 124 -6.39 -7.76 23.86
C GLU A 124 -5.68 -6.40 23.84
N PHE A 125 -5.20 -5.98 22.67
CA PHE A 125 -4.56 -4.68 22.50
C PHE A 125 -5.53 -3.52 22.74
N GLU A 126 -6.74 -3.62 22.20
CA GLU A 126 -7.79 -2.61 22.38
C GLU A 126 -8.28 -2.55 23.84
N ALA A 127 -8.42 -3.69 24.51
CA ALA A 127 -8.74 -3.73 25.95
C ALA A 127 -7.71 -2.93 26.77
N ALA A 128 -6.42 -3.10 26.48
CA ALA A 128 -5.37 -2.33 27.14
C ALA A 128 -5.38 -0.83 26.78
N LEU A 129 -5.95 -0.43 25.64
CA LEU A 129 -6.17 0.99 25.31
C LEU A 129 -7.38 1.58 26.02
N LEU A 130 -8.45 0.80 26.26
CA LEU A 130 -9.59 1.22 27.07
C LEU A 130 -9.16 1.60 28.50
N ASP A 131 -8.28 0.81 29.10
CA ASP A 131 -7.69 1.11 30.43
C ASP A 131 -6.89 2.43 30.44
N ARG A 132 -6.47 2.90 29.26
CA ARG A 132 -5.75 4.18 29.07
C ARG A 132 -6.65 5.33 28.62
N GLY A 133 -7.99 5.17 28.67
CA GLY A 133 -8.94 6.20 28.34
C GLY A 133 -9.37 6.23 26.85
N ALA A 134 -9.22 5.13 26.11
CA ALA A 134 -9.86 5.02 24.80
C ALA A 134 -11.38 4.94 24.94
N GLU A 135 -12.09 5.54 23.97
CA GLU A 135 -13.55 5.44 23.91
C GLU A 135 -13.98 4.00 23.57
N PRO A 136 -15.04 3.47 24.21
CA PRO A 136 -15.66 2.21 23.82
C PRO A 136 -16.06 2.23 22.34
N ALA A 137 -15.97 1.07 21.66
CA ALA A 137 -16.30 0.93 20.25
C ALA A 137 -15.54 1.86 19.29
N SER A 138 -14.34 2.29 19.68
CA SER A 138 -13.44 3.12 18.85
C SER A 138 -12.64 2.31 17.82
N TYR A 139 -12.96 1.04 17.61
CA TYR A 139 -12.26 0.20 16.62
C TYR A 139 -13.22 -0.76 15.90
N ALA A 140 -12.77 -1.27 14.77
CA ALA A 140 -13.39 -2.36 14.04
C ALA A 140 -12.35 -3.38 13.60
N ILE A 141 -12.74 -4.67 13.59
CA ILE A 141 -11.95 -5.75 13.02
C ILE A 141 -12.62 -6.21 11.74
N VAL A 142 -11.86 -6.20 10.65
CA VAL A 142 -12.33 -6.53 9.29
C VAL A 142 -11.60 -7.78 8.81
N THR A 143 -12.36 -8.82 8.50
CA THR A 143 -11.82 -10.08 8.00
C THR A 143 -11.84 -10.11 6.48
N VAL A 144 -10.67 -10.14 5.86
CA VAL A 144 -10.54 -10.19 4.40
C VAL A 144 -10.08 -11.58 3.93
N PRO A 145 -10.47 -12.04 2.73
CA PRO A 145 -9.94 -13.26 2.15
C PRO A 145 -8.41 -13.22 2.09
N ARG A 146 -7.75 -14.35 2.34
CA ARG A 146 -6.28 -14.43 2.18
C ARG A 146 -5.90 -14.18 0.74
N ALA A 147 -5.01 -13.23 0.49
CA ALA A 147 -4.51 -12.96 -0.86
C ALA A 147 -3.79 -14.18 -1.46
N ARG A 148 -3.11 -14.97 -0.61
CA ARG A 148 -2.52 -16.26 -0.98
C ARG A 148 -2.55 -17.19 0.21
N HIS A 149 -2.97 -18.44 -0.02
CA HIS A 149 -2.89 -19.51 0.99
C HIS A 149 -1.46 -20.08 1.05
N VAL A 150 -1.14 -20.71 2.18
CA VAL A 150 0.12 -21.45 2.33
C VAL A 150 0.12 -22.59 1.31
N HIS A 151 1.22 -22.78 0.61
CA HIS A 151 1.38 -23.77 -0.48
C HIS A 151 0.44 -23.62 -1.68
N GLN A 152 -0.29 -22.50 -1.81
CA GLN A 152 -1.13 -22.28 -2.99
C GLN A 152 -0.28 -22.11 -4.26
N SER A 153 -0.73 -22.75 -5.34
CA SER A 153 -0.12 -22.61 -6.67
C SER A 153 -0.14 -21.16 -7.14
N TYR A 154 0.90 -20.75 -7.83
CA TYR A 154 0.96 -19.42 -8.45
C TYR A 154 -0.08 -19.20 -9.54
N LEU A 155 -0.62 -20.28 -10.15
CA LEU A 155 -1.67 -20.18 -11.17
C LEU A 155 -3.04 -19.80 -10.57
N THR A 156 -3.33 -20.23 -9.33
CA THR A 156 -4.60 -19.92 -8.65
C THR A 156 -4.50 -18.71 -7.73
N ALA A 157 -3.28 -18.28 -7.38
CA ALA A 157 -3.03 -17.11 -6.53
C ALA A 157 -3.62 -15.80 -7.08
N PRO A 158 -3.64 -15.50 -8.39
CA PRO A 158 -4.25 -14.28 -8.92
C PRO A 158 -5.73 -14.14 -8.56
N TYR A 159 -6.51 -15.23 -8.60
CA TYR A 159 -7.92 -15.20 -8.24
C TYR A 159 -8.15 -14.81 -6.78
N THR A 160 -7.45 -15.47 -5.85
CA THR A 160 -7.56 -15.16 -4.42
C THR A 160 -7.02 -13.77 -4.09
N THR A 161 -6.01 -13.30 -4.81
CA THR A 161 -5.47 -11.95 -4.67
C THR A 161 -6.50 -10.89 -5.12
N ILE A 162 -7.23 -11.12 -6.22
CA ILE A 162 -8.27 -10.20 -6.69
C ILE A 162 -9.42 -10.13 -5.67
N LEU A 163 -9.86 -11.27 -5.12
CA LEU A 163 -10.89 -11.29 -4.07
C LEU A 163 -10.43 -10.52 -2.81
N SER A 164 -9.20 -10.77 -2.37
CA SER A 164 -8.60 -10.04 -1.25
C SER A 164 -8.51 -8.54 -1.53
N PHE A 165 -8.05 -8.16 -2.71
CA PHE A 165 -7.95 -6.77 -3.14
C PHE A 165 -9.32 -6.07 -3.13
N TRP A 166 -10.35 -6.72 -3.65
CA TRP A 166 -11.71 -6.18 -3.65
C TRP A 166 -12.25 -5.99 -2.23
N SER A 167 -12.07 -6.98 -1.35
CA SER A 167 -12.45 -6.88 0.06
C SER A 167 -11.70 -5.75 0.78
N CYS A 168 -10.39 -5.60 0.52
CA CYS A 168 -9.59 -4.49 1.04
C CYS A 168 -10.10 -3.13 0.53
N LEU A 169 -10.52 -3.05 -0.74
CA LEU A 169 -11.09 -1.82 -1.31
C LEU A 169 -12.37 -1.42 -0.58
N LEU A 170 -13.29 -2.36 -0.33
CA LEU A 170 -14.50 -2.14 0.45
C LEU A 170 -14.17 -1.68 1.88
N ALA A 171 -13.18 -2.32 2.51
CA ALA A 171 -12.72 -1.96 3.85
C ALA A 171 -12.18 -0.52 3.92
N LEU A 172 -11.41 -0.09 2.91
CA LEU A 172 -10.89 1.27 2.81
C LEU A 172 -11.99 2.32 2.59
N CYS A 173 -13.07 1.93 1.92
CA CYS A 173 -14.24 2.80 1.70
C CYS A 173 -15.23 2.81 2.88
N GLY A 174 -15.02 2.01 3.93
CA GLY A 174 -15.98 1.85 5.03
C GLY A 174 -17.25 1.09 4.65
N LEU A 175 -17.20 0.35 3.52
CA LEU A 175 -18.35 -0.39 2.97
C LEU A 175 -18.29 -1.89 3.27
N HIS A 176 -17.26 -2.35 3.98
CA HIS A 176 -17.14 -3.77 4.33
C HIS A 176 -18.23 -4.19 5.32
N PRO A 177 -18.87 -5.39 5.16
CA PRO A 177 -19.92 -5.85 6.04
C PRO A 177 -19.57 -5.80 7.53
N ASP A 178 -18.36 -6.24 7.90
CA ASP A 178 -17.88 -6.24 9.29
C ASP A 178 -17.85 -4.82 9.89
N GLN A 179 -17.51 -3.80 9.09
CA GLN A 179 -17.50 -2.40 9.54
C GLN A 179 -18.91 -1.83 9.69
N GLN A 180 -19.83 -2.26 8.83
CA GLN A 180 -21.23 -1.82 8.92
C GLN A 180 -21.94 -2.35 10.14
N GLN A 181 -21.58 -3.56 10.59
CA GLN A 181 -22.09 -4.16 11.82
C GLN A 181 -21.49 -3.50 13.08
N GLN A 182 -20.24 -3.05 13.00
CA GLN A 182 -19.48 -2.45 14.10
C GLN A 182 -19.42 -0.91 13.98
N LYS A 183 -20.52 -0.28 13.56
CA LYS A 183 -20.54 1.19 13.34
C LYS A 183 -20.00 1.93 14.56
N PRO A 184 -18.97 2.79 14.38
CA PRO A 184 -18.45 3.59 15.48
C PRO A 184 -19.50 4.59 15.95
N GLN A 185 -19.60 4.78 17.27
CA GLN A 185 -20.40 5.88 17.86
C GLN A 185 -19.81 7.26 17.52
N ALA A 186 -18.50 7.32 17.24
CA ALA A 186 -17.82 8.54 16.88
C ALA A 186 -18.14 8.95 15.43
N GLN A 187 -18.56 10.19 15.23
CA GLN A 187 -18.70 10.79 13.91
C GLN A 187 -17.31 10.97 13.29
N LEU A 188 -16.92 10.05 12.40
CA LEU A 188 -15.71 10.19 11.62
C LEU A 188 -15.90 11.29 10.55
N PRO A 189 -14.96 12.22 10.40
CA PRO A 189 -15.03 13.26 9.37
C PRO A 189 -14.90 12.69 7.95
N SER A 190 -14.44 11.44 7.80
CA SER A 190 -14.28 10.73 6.54
C SER A 190 -14.39 9.22 6.77
N PRO A 191 -15.02 8.45 5.85
CA PRO A 191 -14.99 6.99 5.89
C PRO A 191 -13.61 6.41 5.61
N TYR A 192 -12.74 7.19 4.97
CA TYR A 192 -11.40 6.74 4.57
C TYR A 192 -10.40 6.88 5.71
N PRO A 193 -9.49 5.89 5.90
CA PRO A 193 -8.43 6.01 6.88
C PRO A 193 -7.43 7.11 6.49
N ASP A 194 -6.94 7.83 7.49
CA ASP A 194 -5.90 8.84 7.33
C ASP A 194 -4.53 8.20 7.12
N ILE A 195 -4.24 7.16 7.92
CA ILE A 195 -2.96 6.44 7.95
C ILE A 195 -3.25 4.94 7.84
N ILE A 196 -2.52 4.30 6.97
CA ILE A 196 -2.53 2.85 6.76
C ILE A 196 -1.16 2.33 7.15
N LEU A 197 -1.10 1.55 8.22
CA LEU A 197 0.12 0.92 8.72
C LEU A 197 0.09 -0.56 8.39
N THR A 198 1.13 -1.04 7.72
CA THR A 198 1.19 -2.43 7.27
C THR A 198 2.58 -3.02 7.50
N ASN A 199 2.63 -4.30 7.84
CA ASN A 199 3.85 -5.09 7.75
C ASN A 199 3.53 -6.47 7.11
N GLY A 200 4.57 -7.14 6.60
CA GLY A 200 4.49 -8.55 6.22
C GLY A 200 3.71 -8.86 4.95
N PRO A 201 2.70 -9.78 4.98
CA PRO A 201 2.37 -10.63 3.84
C PRO A 201 1.53 -9.97 2.74
N ALA A 202 1.07 -10.81 1.80
CA ALA A 202 0.36 -10.42 0.58
C ALA A 202 -0.88 -9.54 0.80
N THR A 203 -1.56 -9.63 1.96
CA THR A 203 -2.69 -8.76 2.32
C THR A 203 -2.27 -7.29 2.39
N ALA A 204 -1.05 -6.99 2.90
CA ALA A 204 -0.50 -5.64 2.89
C ALA A 204 -0.36 -5.08 1.47
N VAL A 205 0.02 -5.95 0.51
CA VAL A 205 0.09 -5.57 -0.92
C VAL A 205 -1.29 -5.17 -1.42
N CYS A 206 -2.33 -5.97 -1.15
CA CYS A 206 -3.69 -5.67 -1.57
C CYS A 206 -4.19 -4.33 -1.00
N VAL A 207 -3.96 -4.07 0.29
CA VAL A 207 -4.40 -2.83 0.95
C VAL A 207 -3.68 -1.60 0.38
N ILE A 208 -2.35 -1.65 0.22
CA ILE A 208 -1.59 -0.50 -0.31
C ILE A 208 -1.95 -0.24 -1.77
N LEU A 209 -2.10 -1.27 -2.60
CA LEU A 209 -2.53 -1.09 -4.00
C LEU A 209 -3.96 -0.55 -4.10
N ALA A 210 -4.89 -1.03 -3.26
CA ALA A 210 -6.24 -0.50 -3.18
C ALA A 210 -6.26 0.98 -2.76
N ALA A 211 -5.46 1.37 -1.78
CA ALA A 211 -5.30 2.76 -1.37
C ALA A 211 -4.75 3.64 -2.52
N LYS A 212 -3.78 3.13 -3.28
CA LYS A 212 -3.24 3.85 -4.45
C LYS A 212 -4.28 3.98 -5.56
N LEU A 213 -5.06 2.94 -5.83
CA LEU A 213 -6.15 2.99 -6.81
C LEU A 213 -7.19 4.04 -6.42
N LEU A 214 -7.63 4.07 -5.15
CA LEU A 214 -8.57 5.08 -4.66
C LEU A 214 -8.01 6.50 -4.80
N ARG A 215 -6.74 6.71 -4.48
CA ARG A 215 -6.08 8.01 -4.65
C ARG A 215 -6.02 8.44 -6.11
N LEU A 216 -5.73 7.51 -7.01
CA LEU A 216 -5.67 7.75 -8.44
C LEU A 216 -7.08 8.09 -8.99
N SER A 217 -8.10 7.31 -8.62
CA SER A 217 -9.49 7.57 -9.03
C SER A 217 -9.98 8.93 -8.54
N HIS A 218 -9.71 9.27 -7.29
CA HIS A 218 -10.03 10.57 -6.73
C HIS A 218 -9.32 11.71 -7.49
N TRP A 219 -8.02 11.54 -7.77
CA TRP A 219 -7.26 12.52 -8.56
C TRP A 219 -7.83 12.70 -9.97
N CYS A 220 -8.17 11.60 -10.66
CA CYS A 220 -8.82 11.63 -11.96
C CYS A 220 -10.16 12.37 -11.89
N MET A 221 -11.02 12.02 -10.93
CA MET A 221 -12.31 12.68 -10.75
C MET A 221 -12.15 14.19 -10.51
N VAL A 222 -11.30 14.59 -9.56
CA VAL A 222 -11.08 16.02 -9.27
C VAL A 222 -10.55 16.77 -10.49
N ASN A 223 -9.66 16.15 -11.26
CA ASN A 223 -9.08 16.79 -12.44
C ASN A 223 -10.02 16.84 -13.66
N SER A 224 -11.03 15.99 -13.71
CA SER A 224 -12.03 15.98 -14.77
C SER A 224 -13.11 17.06 -14.61
N PHE A 225 -13.21 17.70 -13.42
CA PHE A 225 -14.20 18.76 -13.17
C PHE A 225 -13.67 20.17 -13.46
N PRO A 226 -14.55 21.13 -13.84
CA PRO A 226 -14.20 22.53 -13.99
C PRO A 226 -13.58 23.12 -12.73
N ILE A 227 -12.69 24.10 -12.87
CA ILE A 227 -11.88 24.70 -11.79
C ILE A 227 -12.71 25.10 -10.56
N ARG A 228 -13.92 25.64 -10.73
CA ARG A 228 -14.80 26.04 -9.62
C ARG A 228 -15.27 24.87 -8.74
N MET A 229 -15.55 23.70 -9.34
CA MET A 229 -15.92 22.48 -8.60
C MET A 229 -14.69 21.80 -7.97
N ARG A 230 -13.51 21.93 -8.58
CA ARG A 230 -12.23 21.47 -8.05
C ARG A 230 -11.92 22.02 -6.67
N ILE A 231 -12.13 23.34 -6.46
CA ILE A 231 -11.89 24.00 -5.17
C ILE A 231 -12.83 23.45 -4.09
N LYS A 232 -14.10 23.20 -4.44
CA LYS A 232 -15.12 22.67 -3.53
C LYS A 232 -14.87 21.20 -3.19
N ALA A 233 -14.49 20.38 -4.16
CA ALA A 233 -14.12 18.98 -3.96
C ALA A 233 -12.81 18.82 -3.17
N SER A 234 -11.82 19.69 -3.39
CA SER A 234 -10.58 19.71 -2.61
C SER A 234 -10.77 20.12 -1.15
N ARG A 235 -11.80 20.93 -0.86
CA ARG A 235 -12.17 21.30 0.53
C ARG A 235 -13.05 20.26 1.22
N ALA A 236 -13.85 19.51 0.47
CA ALA A 236 -14.86 18.58 1.01
C ALA A 236 -14.31 17.26 1.54
N GLY A 237 -13.08 16.86 1.17
CA GLY A 237 -12.54 15.58 1.61
C GLY A 237 -11.04 15.62 1.81
N GLN A 238 -10.61 15.55 3.04
CA GLN A 238 -9.21 15.25 3.33
C GLN A 238 -8.94 13.77 3.02
N PHE A 239 -8.97 13.45 1.73
CA PHE A 239 -8.69 12.13 1.21
C PHE A 239 -7.18 11.85 1.34
N ARG A 240 -6.78 11.15 2.40
CA ARG A 240 -5.35 11.03 2.74
C ARG A 240 -4.77 9.68 2.37
N LEU A 241 -5.35 8.58 2.87
CA LEU A 241 -4.90 7.21 2.62
C LEU A 241 -3.36 7.09 2.60
N ARG A 242 -2.70 7.63 3.62
CA ARG A 242 -1.23 7.61 3.73
C ARG A 242 -0.77 6.21 4.07
N THR A 243 0.07 5.63 3.23
CA THR A 243 0.54 4.26 3.39
C THR A 243 1.94 4.22 3.98
N VAL A 244 2.09 3.47 5.05
CA VAL A 244 3.37 3.18 5.71
C VAL A 244 3.56 1.67 5.71
N PHE A 245 4.58 1.21 5.02
CA PHE A 245 4.98 -0.20 5.06
C PHE A 245 6.22 -0.34 5.94
N VAL A 246 6.17 -1.30 6.87
CA VAL A 246 7.29 -1.64 7.73
C VAL A 246 7.80 -3.02 7.31
N GLU A 247 9.06 -3.10 6.90
CA GLU A 247 9.68 -4.39 6.59
C GLU A 247 9.89 -5.21 7.89
N SER A 248 9.62 -6.50 7.81
CA SER A 248 9.75 -7.39 8.95
C SER A 248 11.18 -7.39 9.54
N TRP A 249 11.27 -7.46 10.85
CA TRP A 249 12.54 -7.59 11.57
C TRP A 249 13.36 -8.80 11.16
N ALA A 250 12.70 -9.89 10.75
CA ALA A 250 13.36 -11.09 10.21
C ALA A 250 14.12 -10.86 8.89
N ARG A 251 13.95 -9.68 8.25
CA ARG A 251 14.59 -9.34 6.98
C ARG A 251 15.81 -8.46 7.18
N VAL A 252 16.97 -9.09 7.46
CA VAL A 252 18.22 -8.39 7.80
C VAL A 252 18.94 -7.82 6.57
N LYS A 253 19.08 -8.61 5.49
CA LYS A 253 19.92 -8.26 4.32
C LYS A 253 19.15 -7.97 3.04
N THR A 254 17.95 -8.53 2.90
CA THR A 254 17.14 -8.42 1.67
C THR A 254 15.70 -8.10 2.01
N LEU A 255 15.06 -7.29 1.16
CA LEU A 255 13.62 -7.03 1.28
C LEU A 255 12.82 -8.31 1.00
N SER A 256 11.69 -8.45 1.68
CA SER A 256 10.69 -9.48 1.40
C SER A 256 10.13 -9.32 -0.03
N LEU A 257 9.43 -10.35 -0.53
CA LEU A 257 8.75 -10.25 -1.81
C LEU A 257 7.71 -9.11 -1.80
N SER A 258 6.90 -9.05 -0.74
CA SER A 258 5.93 -7.97 -0.53
C SER A 258 6.63 -6.60 -0.48
N GLY A 259 7.75 -6.50 0.23
CA GLY A 259 8.54 -5.29 0.30
C GLY A 259 9.08 -4.84 -1.06
N LYS A 260 9.57 -5.77 -1.88
CA LYS A 260 10.03 -5.46 -3.26
C LYS A 260 8.89 -4.95 -4.14
N ILE A 261 7.69 -5.55 -4.03
CA ILE A 261 6.51 -5.12 -4.77
C ILE A 261 6.04 -3.74 -4.29
N LEU A 262 6.04 -3.51 -2.97
CA LEU A 262 5.50 -2.29 -2.37
C LEU A 262 6.47 -1.10 -2.37
N LEU A 263 7.74 -1.33 -2.61
CA LEU A 263 8.75 -0.28 -2.63
C LEU A 263 8.39 0.92 -3.55
N PRO A 264 7.81 0.72 -4.76
CA PRO A 264 7.35 1.84 -5.60
C PRO A 264 6.01 2.44 -5.16
N PHE A 265 5.23 1.75 -4.33
CA PHE A 265 3.85 2.15 -4.02
C PHE A 265 3.69 2.78 -2.63
N ALA A 266 4.42 2.31 -1.62
CA ALA A 266 4.30 2.85 -0.27
C ALA A 266 4.74 4.33 -0.19
N ASP A 267 3.98 5.16 0.53
CA ASP A 267 4.36 6.57 0.73
C ASP A 267 5.55 6.69 1.67
N ARG A 268 5.66 5.80 2.67
CA ARG A 268 6.85 5.61 3.49
C ARG A 268 7.17 4.11 3.59
N PHE A 269 8.43 3.78 3.46
CA PHE A 269 8.94 2.43 3.56
C PHE A 269 9.99 2.38 4.67
N LEU A 270 9.60 1.81 5.80
CA LEU A 270 10.43 1.74 6.98
C LEU A 270 11.17 0.41 7.05
N VAL A 271 12.43 0.44 7.43
CA VAL A 271 13.26 -0.76 7.60
C VAL A 271 13.92 -0.75 8.98
N GLN A 272 14.05 -1.93 9.55
CA GLN A 272 14.56 -2.12 10.91
C GLN A 272 16.06 -2.46 10.95
N TRP A 273 16.69 -2.59 9.79
CA TRP A 273 18.10 -2.90 9.67
C TRP A 273 18.83 -1.89 8.78
N PRO A 274 20.02 -1.42 9.22
CA PRO A 274 20.81 -0.44 8.45
C PRO A 274 21.15 -0.91 7.03
N ALA A 275 21.37 -2.23 6.84
CA ALA A 275 21.68 -2.82 5.54
C ALA A 275 20.57 -2.66 4.48
N LEU A 276 19.37 -2.33 4.91
CA LEU A 276 18.20 -2.11 4.03
C LEU A 276 17.93 -0.64 3.77
N GLU A 277 18.63 0.28 4.44
CA GLU A 277 18.47 1.71 4.26
C GLU A 277 18.87 2.19 2.85
N GLY A 278 18.24 3.23 2.38
CA GLY A 278 18.58 3.90 1.12
C GLY A 278 18.19 3.15 -0.14
N LYS A 279 17.50 1.99 -0.05
CA LYS A 279 16.98 1.27 -1.22
C LYS A 279 15.82 2.05 -1.84
N ARG A 280 15.71 2.01 -3.16
CA ARG A 280 14.60 2.60 -3.91
C ARG A 280 14.26 1.73 -5.11
N ALA A 281 12.98 1.76 -5.52
CA ALA A 281 12.51 0.99 -6.67
C ALA A 281 13.02 1.59 -7.99
N TRP A 282 12.91 2.91 -8.14
CA TRP A 282 13.28 3.64 -9.34
C TRP A 282 13.96 4.97 -9.01
N TRP A 283 14.60 5.56 -10.01
CA TRP A 283 15.21 6.88 -9.88
C TRP A 283 14.12 7.95 -9.60
N GLY A 284 14.37 8.85 -8.64
CA GLY A 284 13.39 9.85 -8.21
C GLY A 284 12.36 9.37 -7.17
N MET A 285 12.24 8.05 -6.90
CA MET A 285 11.37 7.53 -5.83
C MET A 285 12.02 7.64 -4.46
N ARG A 286 11.18 7.63 -3.42
CA ARG A 286 11.64 7.65 -2.02
C ARG A 286 12.52 6.44 -1.73
N LYS A 287 13.49 6.68 -0.87
CA LYS A 287 14.35 5.64 -0.32
C LYS A 287 13.68 5.00 0.88
N THR A 288 14.07 3.75 1.17
CA THR A 288 13.75 3.12 2.46
C THR A 288 14.41 3.90 3.60
N GLU A 289 13.68 4.06 4.70
CA GLU A 289 14.07 4.83 5.87
C GLU A 289 14.39 3.88 7.02
N TYR A 290 15.59 3.97 7.57
CA TYR A 290 15.97 3.21 8.77
C TYR A 290 15.37 3.87 10.01
N VAL A 291 14.73 3.07 10.87
CA VAL A 291 14.03 3.57 12.07
C VAL A 291 14.51 2.92 13.36
N GLY A 292 15.62 2.15 13.30
CA GLY A 292 16.07 1.35 14.43
C GLY A 292 15.31 0.04 14.58
N GLY A 293 15.73 -0.78 15.55
CA GLY A 293 14.99 -1.97 15.96
C GLY A 293 13.70 -1.55 16.66
N LEU A 294 12.56 -1.74 15.99
CA LEU A 294 11.25 -1.43 16.58
C LEU A 294 10.80 -2.49 17.60
N LEU A 295 11.59 -3.53 17.83
CA LEU A 295 11.33 -4.62 18.77
C LEU A 295 12.27 -4.59 20.00
N ASP A 296 13.35 -3.80 19.98
CA ASP A 296 14.35 -3.74 21.06
C ASP A 296 13.90 -2.86 22.26
#